data_f181e8bc07bd09c116e489095f35d4b0
#
_entry.id   f181e8bc07bd09c116e489095f35d4b0
#
_cell.length_a   1.000
_cell.length_b   1.000
_cell.length_c   1.000
_cell.angle_alpha   90.00
_cell.angle_beta   90.00
_cell.angle_gamma   90.00
#
_symmetry.space_group_name_H-M   'P 1'
#
loop_
_entity.id
_entity.type
_entity.pdbx_description
1 polymer ?
#
loop_
_entity_poly.entity_id
_entity_poly.type
_entity_poly.pdbx_seq_one_letter_code
_entity_poly.pdbx_strand_id
1 'polypeptide(L)'
;MNVRFIDTSVMTNILEMLGRCSDAQKIKEEFNFAMKQEEVLILPIATIIETGNHIAHIADGNIRRNVAAKFGQCLRKTAEGEAPWQLYGVELDKEGLVYLADHIEEMASFEIGVGDTSIIYAYEQYKNNTPGIGRIMIWSTDQHLQGYIEENVSVTYNRRRKKR
;
A
#
# COMPACT_ATOMS: atom_id res chain seq x y z
N MET A 1 0.58 17.52 5.58
CA MET A 1 0.24 16.10 5.88
C MET A 1 1.16 15.21 5.06
N ASN A 2 1.80 14.22 5.68
CA ASN A 2 2.63 13.23 4.98
C ASN A 2 1.86 11.91 4.90
N VAL A 3 2.01 11.18 3.78
CA VAL A 3 1.23 9.98 3.48
C VAL A 3 2.15 8.85 3.03
N ARG A 4 1.96 7.65 3.56
CA ARG A 4 2.64 6.42 3.11
C ARG A 4 1.64 5.35 2.71
N PHE A 5 1.78 4.82 1.53
CA PHE A 5 1.08 3.62 1.06
C PHE A 5 1.90 2.39 1.44
N ILE A 6 1.32 1.51 2.24
CA ILE A 6 1.98 0.31 2.74
C ILE A 6 1.97 -0.75 1.65
N ASP A 7 3.16 -1.11 1.17
CA ASP A 7 3.33 -2.22 0.24
C ASP A 7 3.39 -3.58 0.97
N THR A 8 3.21 -4.66 0.21
CA THR A 8 3.26 -6.05 0.70
C THR A 8 4.60 -6.37 1.38
N SER A 9 5.71 -5.88 0.83
CA SER A 9 7.04 -6.08 1.42
C SER A 9 7.15 -5.47 2.83
N VAL A 10 6.54 -4.32 3.06
CA VAL A 10 6.48 -3.68 4.37
C VAL A 10 5.54 -4.44 5.32
N MET A 11 4.36 -4.84 4.84
CA MET A 11 3.39 -5.59 5.66
C MET A 11 3.95 -6.93 6.13
N THR A 12 4.67 -7.66 5.27
CA THR A 12 5.32 -8.94 5.65
C THR A 12 6.41 -8.74 6.70
N ASN A 13 7.13 -7.62 6.68
CA ASN A 13 8.07 -7.23 7.71
C ASN A 13 7.38 -6.86 9.03
N ILE A 14 6.27 -6.12 8.99
CA ILE A 14 5.45 -5.79 10.19
C ILE A 14 4.91 -7.07 10.86
N LEU A 15 4.51 -8.05 10.06
CA LEU A 15 4.03 -9.35 10.55
C LEU A 15 5.17 -10.29 11.01
N GLU A 16 6.43 -9.89 10.80
CA GLU A 16 7.62 -10.72 11.04
C GLU A 16 7.52 -12.09 10.34
N MET A 17 7.05 -12.07 9.09
CA MET A 17 6.84 -13.28 8.31
C MET A 17 8.17 -13.94 7.96
N LEU A 18 8.40 -15.15 8.45
CA LEU A 18 9.64 -15.89 8.24
C LEU A 18 9.97 -16.02 6.74
N GLY A 19 11.21 -15.68 6.37
CA GLY A 19 11.67 -15.65 4.98
C GLY A 19 11.30 -14.37 4.20
N ARG A 20 10.53 -13.44 4.81
CA ARG A 20 10.11 -12.16 4.21
C ARG A 20 10.17 -10.98 5.18
N CYS A 21 11.02 -11.07 6.21
CA CYS A 21 11.17 -10.04 7.24
C CYS A 21 12.64 -9.66 7.49
N SER A 22 13.46 -9.69 6.44
CA SER A 22 14.89 -9.30 6.52
C SER A 22 15.10 -7.87 7.00
N ASP A 23 14.14 -7.00 6.74
CA ASP A 23 14.17 -5.57 7.07
C ASP A 23 13.31 -5.21 8.30
N ALA A 24 12.84 -6.20 9.07
CA ALA A 24 11.87 -5.99 10.16
C ALA A 24 12.30 -4.90 11.15
N GLN A 25 13.57 -4.85 11.53
CA GLN A 25 14.09 -3.83 12.45
C GLN A 25 14.00 -2.43 11.83
N LYS A 26 14.45 -2.29 10.59
CA LYS A 26 14.39 -1.02 9.84
C LYS A 26 12.95 -0.55 9.67
N ILE A 27 12.06 -1.45 9.24
CA ILE A 27 10.63 -1.15 9.06
C ILE A 27 9.98 -0.74 10.38
N LYS A 28 10.33 -1.37 11.49
CA LYS A 28 9.85 -0.99 12.81
C LYS A 28 10.29 0.43 13.22
N GLU A 29 11.53 0.78 12.93
CA GLU A 29 12.05 2.13 13.19
C GLU A 29 11.34 3.18 12.34
N GLU A 30 11.17 2.91 11.04
CA GLU A 30 10.44 3.77 10.11
C GLU A 30 8.96 3.91 10.50
N PHE A 31 8.32 2.82 10.94
CA PHE A 31 6.95 2.83 11.45
C PHE A 31 6.82 3.73 12.69
N ASN A 32 7.71 3.54 13.66
CA ASN A 32 7.70 4.37 14.88
C ASN A 32 7.96 5.85 14.55
N PHE A 33 8.80 6.13 13.57
CA PHE A 33 9.03 7.50 13.09
C PHE A 33 7.75 8.08 12.48
N ALA A 34 7.11 7.35 11.56
CA ALA A 34 5.87 7.77 10.91
C ALA A 34 4.76 8.08 11.95
N MET A 35 4.62 7.20 12.96
CA MET A 35 3.66 7.41 14.04
C MET A 35 3.94 8.68 14.87
N LYS A 36 5.22 8.94 15.19
CA LYS A 36 5.63 10.15 15.92
C LYS A 36 5.41 11.43 15.10
N GLN A 37 5.50 11.34 13.78
CA GLN A 37 5.26 12.46 12.86
C GLN A 37 3.79 12.60 12.47
N GLU A 38 2.90 11.79 13.03
CA GLU A 38 1.47 11.74 12.69
C GLU A 38 1.23 11.60 11.17
N GLU A 39 2.08 10.80 10.52
CA GLU A 39 1.92 10.51 9.09
C GLU A 39 0.70 9.63 8.86
N VAL A 40 -0.01 9.87 7.77
CA VAL A 40 -1.14 9.04 7.35
C VAL A 40 -0.61 7.78 6.69
N LEU A 41 -0.94 6.63 7.26
CA LEU A 41 -0.62 5.33 6.69
C LEU A 41 -1.85 4.79 5.95
N ILE A 42 -1.66 4.36 4.72
CA ILE A 42 -2.71 3.80 3.85
C ILE A 42 -2.41 2.33 3.61
N LEU A 43 -3.42 1.49 3.81
CA LEU A 43 -3.37 0.06 3.50
C LEU A 43 -4.17 -0.21 2.22
N PRO A 44 -3.51 -0.46 1.06
CA PRO A 44 -4.18 -0.82 -0.17
C PRO A 44 -4.80 -2.22 -0.12
N ILE A 45 -5.85 -2.46 -0.89
CA ILE A 45 -6.48 -3.79 -1.02
C ILE A 45 -5.49 -4.81 -1.61
N ALA A 46 -4.68 -4.41 -2.59
CA ALA A 46 -3.67 -5.28 -3.18
C ALA A 46 -2.70 -5.81 -2.13
N THR A 47 -2.23 -4.97 -1.22
CA THR A 47 -1.36 -5.37 -0.11
C THR A 47 -2.03 -6.43 0.78
N ILE A 48 -3.35 -6.30 1.03
CA ILE A 48 -4.10 -7.30 1.80
C ILE A 48 -4.12 -8.64 1.07
N ILE A 49 -4.46 -8.64 -0.22
CA ILE A 49 -4.58 -9.85 -1.03
C ILE A 49 -3.24 -10.56 -1.15
N GLU A 50 -2.18 -9.84 -1.48
CA GLU A 50 -0.86 -10.42 -1.67
C GLU A 50 -0.25 -10.92 -0.36
N THR A 51 -0.41 -10.18 0.73
CA THR A 51 0.01 -10.65 2.06
C THR A 51 -0.70 -11.95 2.43
N GLY A 52 -2.02 -12.04 2.21
CA GLY A 52 -2.78 -13.26 2.44
C GLY A 52 -2.29 -14.44 1.59
N ASN A 53 -1.97 -14.20 0.32
CA ASN A 53 -1.38 -15.22 -0.56
C ASN A 53 -0.01 -15.70 -0.05
N HIS A 54 0.86 -14.80 0.39
CA HIS A 54 2.14 -15.20 0.98
C HIS A 54 1.98 -16.03 2.26
N ILE A 55 1.04 -15.65 3.12
CA ILE A 55 0.72 -16.43 4.34
C ILE A 55 0.29 -17.85 3.98
N ALA A 56 -0.59 -18.01 3.00
CA ALA A 56 -1.08 -19.31 2.56
C ALA A 56 0.02 -20.26 2.07
N HIS A 57 1.14 -19.72 1.57
CA HIS A 57 2.28 -20.49 1.07
C HIS A 57 3.40 -20.71 2.09
N ILE A 58 3.24 -20.33 3.37
CA ILE A 58 4.18 -20.68 4.43
C ILE A 58 4.17 -22.21 4.61
N ALA A 59 5.32 -22.84 4.46
CA ALA A 59 5.44 -24.30 4.49
C ALA A 59 5.05 -24.90 5.86
N ASP A 60 5.55 -24.31 6.96
CA ASP A 60 5.24 -24.77 8.31
C ASP A 60 3.81 -24.38 8.70
N GLY A 61 2.99 -25.39 9.00
CA GLY A 61 1.58 -25.21 9.33
C GLY A 61 1.31 -24.43 10.63
N ASN A 62 2.20 -24.54 11.61
CA ASN A 62 2.06 -23.81 12.88
C ASN A 62 2.43 -22.33 12.69
N ILE A 63 3.53 -22.07 12.01
CA ILE A 63 3.96 -20.72 11.66
C ILE A 63 2.88 -20.05 10.80
N ARG A 64 2.40 -20.74 9.76
CA ARG A 64 1.32 -20.26 8.88
C ARG A 64 0.08 -19.84 9.67
N ARG A 65 -0.38 -20.69 10.60
CA ARG A 65 -1.55 -20.40 11.44
C ARG A 65 -1.32 -19.18 12.34
N ASN A 66 -0.14 -19.07 12.95
CA ASN A 66 0.17 -17.96 13.83
C ASN A 66 0.25 -16.63 13.09
N VAL A 67 0.90 -16.61 11.92
CA VAL A 67 0.96 -15.39 11.07
C VAL A 67 -0.42 -15.03 10.56
N ALA A 68 -1.22 -16.02 10.11
CA ALA A 68 -2.60 -15.78 9.69
C ALA A 68 -3.46 -15.18 10.81
N ALA A 69 -3.31 -15.66 12.05
CA ALA A 69 -4.03 -15.11 13.20
C ALA A 69 -3.64 -13.65 13.47
N LYS A 70 -2.34 -13.30 13.43
CA LYS A 70 -1.86 -11.92 13.56
C LYS A 70 -2.43 -11.03 12.46
N PHE A 71 -2.38 -11.51 11.22
CA PHE A 71 -2.90 -10.75 10.08
C PHE A 71 -4.42 -10.56 10.18
N GLY A 72 -5.17 -11.59 10.58
CA GLY A 72 -6.60 -11.49 10.84
C GLY A 72 -6.95 -10.43 11.89
N GLN A 73 -6.14 -10.31 12.96
CA GLN A 73 -6.30 -9.24 13.95
C GLN A 73 -6.02 -7.86 13.34
N CYS A 74 -4.98 -7.73 12.50
CA CYS A 74 -4.70 -6.48 11.78
C CYS A 74 -5.90 -6.06 10.92
N LEU A 75 -6.48 -6.98 10.15
CA LEU A 75 -7.65 -6.70 9.30
C LEU A 75 -8.86 -6.29 10.12
N ARG A 76 -9.12 -6.96 11.25
CA ARG A 76 -10.23 -6.61 12.15
C ARG A 76 -10.07 -5.19 12.71
N LYS A 77 -8.90 -4.87 13.24
CA LYS A 77 -8.59 -3.52 13.72
C LYS A 77 -8.70 -2.46 12.60
N THR A 78 -8.31 -2.82 11.38
CA THR A 78 -8.49 -1.93 10.22
C THR A 78 -9.97 -1.64 9.97
N ALA A 79 -10.81 -2.68 10.00
CA ALA A 79 -12.25 -2.54 9.79
C ALA A 79 -12.94 -1.73 10.90
N GLU A 80 -12.43 -1.83 12.13
CA GLU A 80 -12.95 -1.13 13.32
C GLU A 80 -12.37 0.30 13.46
N GLY A 81 -11.43 0.70 12.59
CA GLY A 81 -10.75 1.99 12.67
C GLY A 81 -9.74 2.12 13.83
N GLU A 82 -9.32 0.99 14.40
CA GLU A 82 -8.36 0.91 15.51
C GLU A 82 -6.92 0.64 15.06
N ALA A 83 -6.73 0.34 13.76
CA ALA A 83 -5.40 0.16 13.19
C ALA A 83 -4.70 1.53 13.02
N PRO A 84 -3.35 1.55 13.02
CA PRO A 84 -2.59 2.77 12.77
C PRO A 84 -2.63 3.22 11.30
N TRP A 85 -3.32 2.52 10.44
CA TRP A 85 -3.52 2.79 9.03
C TRP A 85 -5.00 2.79 8.64
N GLN A 86 -5.28 3.36 7.47
CA GLN A 86 -6.61 3.43 6.88
C GLN A 86 -6.69 2.54 5.66
N LEU A 87 -7.81 1.85 5.48
CA LEU A 87 -8.10 1.11 4.25
C LEU A 87 -8.35 2.10 3.11
N TYR A 88 -7.76 1.83 1.95
CA TYR A 88 -8.06 2.54 0.71
C TYR A 88 -8.29 1.54 -0.42
N GLY A 89 -9.48 1.55 -0.98
CA GLY A 89 -9.98 0.47 -1.83
C GLY A 89 -10.48 0.92 -3.19
N VAL A 90 -9.91 2.00 -3.77
CA VAL A 90 -10.32 2.49 -5.10
C VAL A 90 -9.73 1.68 -6.25
N GLU A 91 -8.74 0.83 -5.99
CA GLU A 91 -7.98 0.08 -7.01
C GLU A 91 -8.84 -0.87 -7.83
N LEU A 92 -9.98 -1.30 -7.26
CA LEU A 92 -10.88 -2.26 -7.89
C LEU A 92 -12.20 -1.64 -8.39
N ASP A 93 -12.28 -0.31 -8.45
CA ASP A 93 -13.40 0.36 -9.09
C ASP A 93 -13.29 0.31 -10.63
N LYS A 94 -14.31 0.84 -11.32
CA LYS A 94 -14.36 0.82 -12.79
C LYS A 94 -13.17 1.57 -13.41
N GLU A 95 -12.84 2.73 -12.87
CA GLU A 95 -11.72 3.55 -13.32
C GLU A 95 -10.39 2.83 -13.08
N GLY A 96 -10.23 2.18 -11.94
CA GLY A 96 -9.06 1.35 -11.63
C GLY A 96 -8.88 0.19 -12.59
N LEU A 97 -9.97 -0.50 -12.97
CA LEU A 97 -9.90 -1.57 -13.97
C LEU A 97 -9.47 -1.07 -15.35
N VAL A 98 -9.96 0.10 -15.78
CA VAL A 98 -9.54 0.72 -17.04
C VAL A 98 -8.06 1.10 -16.96
N TYR A 99 -7.61 1.71 -15.85
CA TYR A 99 -6.21 2.04 -15.65
C TYR A 99 -5.31 0.78 -15.74
N LEU A 100 -5.68 -0.30 -15.06
CA LEU A 100 -4.94 -1.56 -15.14
C LEU A 100 -4.89 -2.11 -16.55
N ALA A 101 -6.01 -2.10 -17.28
CA ALA A 101 -6.07 -2.58 -18.65
C ALA A 101 -5.14 -1.79 -19.59
N ASP A 102 -5.06 -0.48 -19.40
CA ASP A 102 -4.24 0.42 -20.24
C ASP A 102 -2.74 0.31 -19.94
N HIS A 103 -2.36 -0.12 -18.71
CA HIS A 103 -0.95 -0.11 -18.28
C HIS A 103 -0.33 -1.51 -18.13
N ILE A 104 -1.12 -2.58 -18.10
CA ILE A 104 -0.64 -3.93 -17.77
C ILE A 104 0.47 -4.42 -18.71
N GLU A 105 0.38 -4.10 -20.01
CA GLU A 105 1.37 -4.53 -21.00
C GLU A 105 2.73 -3.86 -20.73
N GLU A 106 2.73 -2.56 -20.51
CA GLU A 106 3.95 -1.80 -20.21
C GLU A 106 4.55 -2.23 -18.87
N MET A 107 3.73 -2.29 -17.81
CA MET A 107 4.18 -2.66 -16.47
C MET A 107 4.74 -4.08 -16.44
N ALA A 108 4.11 -5.04 -17.11
CA ALA A 108 4.59 -6.40 -17.19
C ALA A 108 5.95 -6.49 -17.91
N SER A 109 6.22 -5.61 -18.88
CA SER A 109 7.54 -5.54 -19.56
C SER A 109 8.67 -5.11 -18.61
N PHE A 110 8.34 -4.42 -17.52
CA PHE A 110 9.25 -4.06 -16.43
C PHE A 110 9.17 -5.02 -15.22
N GLU A 111 8.52 -6.17 -15.37
CA GLU A 111 8.31 -7.16 -14.29
C GLU A 111 7.48 -6.62 -13.12
N ILE A 112 6.67 -5.58 -13.33
CA ILE A 112 5.75 -5.01 -12.34
C ILE A 112 4.40 -5.73 -12.45
N GLY A 113 3.96 -6.35 -11.37
CA GLY A 113 2.71 -7.09 -11.31
C GLY A 113 1.47 -6.21 -11.21
N VAL A 114 0.30 -6.84 -11.39
CA VAL A 114 -1.00 -6.15 -11.27
C VAL A 114 -1.22 -5.57 -9.86
N GLY A 115 -0.74 -6.26 -8.83
CA GLY A 115 -0.80 -5.77 -7.45
C GLY A 115 -0.09 -4.43 -7.29
N ASP A 116 1.18 -4.37 -7.70
CA ASP A 116 1.97 -3.13 -7.64
C ASP A 116 1.37 -2.03 -8.52
N THR A 117 0.89 -2.39 -9.72
CA THR A 117 0.23 -1.44 -10.62
C THR A 117 -1.04 -0.85 -9.98
N SER A 118 -1.80 -1.64 -9.22
CA SER A 118 -2.99 -1.15 -8.51
C SER A 118 -2.62 -0.25 -7.31
N ILE A 119 -1.51 -0.53 -6.62
CA ILE A 119 -0.99 0.36 -5.57
C ILE A 119 -0.56 1.71 -6.16
N ILE A 120 0.11 1.70 -7.32
CA ILE A 120 0.49 2.92 -8.04
C ILE A 120 -0.76 3.72 -8.42
N TYR A 121 -1.79 3.06 -8.95
CA TYR A 121 -3.06 3.72 -9.24
C TYR A 121 -3.69 4.36 -8.00
N ALA A 122 -3.78 3.63 -6.90
CA ALA A 122 -4.31 4.16 -5.64
C ALA A 122 -3.53 5.37 -5.12
N TYR A 123 -2.21 5.31 -5.20
CA TYR A 123 -1.30 6.40 -4.87
C TYR A 123 -1.60 7.65 -5.71
N GLU A 124 -1.71 7.51 -7.03
CA GLU A 124 -2.01 8.61 -7.95
C GLU A 124 -3.41 9.20 -7.69
N GLN A 125 -4.42 8.35 -7.47
CA GLN A 125 -5.78 8.80 -7.14
C GLN A 125 -5.82 9.58 -5.82
N TYR A 126 -5.15 9.07 -4.79
CA TYR A 126 -5.09 9.74 -3.49
C TYR A 126 -4.40 11.10 -3.60
N LYS A 127 -3.25 11.14 -4.30
CA LYS A 127 -2.47 12.35 -4.56
C LYS A 127 -3.31 13.42 -5.27
N ASN A 128 -4.04 13.03 -6.30
CA ASN A 128 -4.83 13.95 -7.13
C ASN A 128 -6.11 14.46 -6.45
N ASN A 129 -6.65 13.70 -5.50
CA ASN A 129 -7.93 14.00 -4.87
C ASN A 129 -7.80 14.56 -3.44
N THR A 130 -6.59 14.57 -2.87
CA THR A 130 -6.38 14.99 -1.47
C THR A 130 -5.55 16.27 -1.43
N PRO A 131 -6.11 17.39 -0.95
CA PRO A 131 -5.35 18.63 -0.81
C PRO A 131 -4.43 18.61 0.42
N GLY A 132 -3.37 19.41 0.40
CA GLY A 132 -2.51 19.65 1.54
C GLY A 132 -1.52 18.53 1.86
N ILE A 133 -1.19 17.69 0.89
CA ILE A 133 -0.14 16.69 1.02
C ILE A 133 1.22 17.40 0.92
N GLY A 134 2.02 17.28 1.99
CA GLY A 134 3.42 17.76 1.98
C GLY A 134 4.34 16.74 1.33
N ARG A 135 4.18 15.46 1.67
CA ARG A 135 4.92 14.34 1.10
C ARG A 135 4.00 13.14 0.94
N ILE A 136 4.13 12.44 -0.17
CA ILE A 136 3.45 11.16 -0.40
C ILE A 136 4.44 10.14 -0.95
N MET A 137 4.35 8.89 -0.51
CA MET A 137 5.22 7.82 -0.99
C MET A 137 4.53 6.45 -0.95
N ILE A 138 5.01 5.54 -1.81
CA ILE A 138 4.80 4.11 -1.61
C ILE A 138 5.94 3.60 -0.73
N TRP A 139 5.59 3.12 0.46
CA TRP A 139 6.53 2.58 1.42
C TRP A 139 6.76 1.10 1.12
N SER A 140 7.88 0.82 0.46
CA SER A 140 8.26 -0.50 -0.02
C SER A 140 9.74 -0.77 0.19
N THR A 141 10.12 -2.03 0.32
CA THR A 141 11.51 -2.50 0.20
C THR A 141 11.86 -2.90 -1.24
N ASP A 142 10.88 -2.96 -2.15
CA ASP A 142 11.07 -3.25 -3.56
C ASP A 142 11.56 -2.02 -4.32
N GLN A 143 12.64 -2.18 -5.09
CA GLN A 143 13.25 -1.08 -5.86
C GLN A 143 12.29 -0.47 -6.89
N HIS A 144 11.39 -1.25 -7.48
CA HIS A 144 10.43 -0.78 -8.47
C HIS A 144 9.44 0.24 -7.90
N LEU A 145 9.10 0.12 -6.62
CA LEU A 145 8.15 1.00 -5.95
C LEU A 145 8.81 2.14 -5.16
N GLN A 146 10.10 2.03 -4.81
CA GLN A 146 10.80 3.07 -4.04
C GLN A 146 10.92 4.41 -4.76
N GLY A 147 10.78 4.45 -6.09
CA GLY A 147 10.78 5.68 -6.88
C GLY A 147 9.51 6.53 -6.75
N TYR A 148 8.43 5.97 -6.21
CA TYR A 148 7.16 6.70 -6.03
C TYR A 148 7.18 7.52 -4.74
N ILE A 149 7.90 8.64 -4.79
CA ILE A 149 8.03 9.63 -3.71
C ILE A 149 7.88 11.01 -4.31
N GLU A 150 6.94 11.79 -3.78
CA GLU A 150 6.77 13.20 -4.17
C GLU A 150 6.66 14.10 -2.93
N GLU A 151 7.27 15.28 -3.02
CA GLU A 151 7.22 16.32 -1.99
C GLU A 151 6.51 17.56 -2.54
N ASN A 152 5.88 18.33 -1.65
CA ASN A 152 5.16 19.56 -1.99
C ASN A 152 4.10 19.36 -3.08
N VAL A 153 3.26 18.34 -2.89
CA VAL A 153 2.23 17.94 -3.85
C VAL A 153 1.21 19.07 -4.02
N SER A 154 1.20 19.69 -5.20
CA SER A 154 0.19 20.69 -5.58
C SER A 154 -0.99 20.01 -6.28
N VAL A 155 -2.17 20.07 -5.68
CA VAL A 155 -3.39 19.57 -6.33
C VAL A 155 -3.73 20.50 -7.50
N THR A 156 -3.55 20.04 -8.73
CA THR A 156 -4.04 20.74 -9.91
C THR A 156 -5.55 20.52 -10.01
N TYR A 157 -6.33 21.49 -9.59
CA TYR A 157 -7.78 21.45 -9.74
C TYR A 157 -8.16 21.38 -11.22
N ASN A 158 -8.36 20.20 -11.77
CA ASN A 158 -9.03 20.03 -13.05
C ASN A 158 -10.52 20.33 -12.85
N ARG A 159 -10.90 21.61 -13.00
CA ARG A 159 -12.30 22.01 -13.16
C ARG A 159 -12.84 21.32 -14.41
N ARG A 160 -13.39 20.12 -14.28
CA ARG A 160 -14.26 19.56 -15.31
C ARG A 160 -15.44 20.53 -15.46
N ARG A 161 -15.38 21.36 -16.52
CA ARG A 161 -16.53 22.15 -16.97
C ARG A 161 -17.67 21.16 -17.28
N LYS A 162 -18.68 21.09 -16.40
CA LYS A 162 -19.97 20.53 -16.78
C LYS A 162 -20.46 21.37 -17.95
N LYS A 163 -20.37 20.86 -19.18
CA LYS A 163 -21.15 21.38 -20.30
C LYS A 163 -22.62 21.08 -19.99
N ARG A 164 -23.42 22.19 -19.88
CA ARG A 164 -24.87 22.13 -19.90
C ARG A 164 -25.33 21.66 -21.26
#